data_8acbaa96a675fb1dfd0d4e3d7610fa33
#
_entry.id   8acbaa96a675fb1dfd0d4e3d7610fa33
#
_cell.length_a   1.000
_cell.length_b   1.000
_cell.length_c   1.000
_cell.angle_alpha   90.00
_cell.angle_beta   90.00
_cell.angle_gamma   90.00
#
_symmetry.space_group_name_H-M   'P 1'
#
loop_
_entity.id
_entity.type
_entity.pdbx_description
1 polymer ?
#
loop_
_entity_poly.entity_id
_entity_poly.type
_entity_poly.pdbx_seq_one_letter_code
_entity_poly.pdbx_strand_id
1 'polypeptide(L)'
;MDALQQVPNLKRAIFASSMYVCEPGYMPKDFDDYAPHTLYGVSKVETERIIKAANPSYTWSIIRPTSIWGPWFGEPYNRFFHIVLNHMYFHMGKRACKKTYGYVDNTIYQIMSILNADEEKVNRKVFYLGDYESYNITEWANEIAKFEDIKISNIPYSCFKIAGWFGDFLKKFGISFPMTSFRLHNMTTDNVHDLEPIKEIAPNLPVSRLVGTKRTLDWIKETEGLESK
;
A
#
# COMPACT_ATOMS: atom_id res chain seq x y z
N MET A 1 6.85 22.77 9.96
CA MET A 1 5.89 23.42 10.87
C MET A 1 5.97 24.95 10.73
N ASP A 2 7.13 25.56 10.77
CA ASP A 2 7.31 27.01 10.73
C ASP A 2 6.69 27.71 9.51
N ALA A 3 6.82 27.10 8.32
CA ALA A 3 6.20 27.63 7.11
C ALA A 3 4.66 27.67 7.18
N LEU A 4 4.03 26.68 7.83
CA LEU A 4 2.57 26.65 7.99
C LEU A 4 2.06 27.69 9.00
N GLN A 5 2.89 28.05 10.00
CA GLN A 5 2.53 29.12 10.96
C GLN A 5 2.49 30.50 10.30
N GLN A 6 3.17 30.66 9.16
CA GLN A 6 3.19 31.91 8.40
C GLN A 6 2.03 32.02 7.39
N VAL A 7 1.23 30.97 7.22
CA VAL A 7 0.08 30.99 6.29
C VAL A 7 -1.11 31.67 7.01
N PRO A 8 -1.50 32.88 6.57
CA PRO A 8 -2.63 33.54 7.18
C PRO A 8 -3.93 32.77 6.94
N ASN A 9 -4.73 32.64 7.98
CA ASN A 9 -6.04 31.96 7.91
C ASN A 9 -6.00 30.46 7.53
N LEU A 10 -4.90 29.76 7.80
CA LEU A 10 -4.84 28.32 7.65
C LEU A 10 -5.87 27.65 8.56
N LYS A 11 -6.88 27.03 7.97
CA LYS A 11 -7.96 26.37 8.72
C LYS A 11 -7.66 24.89 8.95
N ARG A 12 -7.04 24.23 7.98
CA ARG A 12 -6.83 22.77 8.03
C ARG A 12 -5.55 22.36 7.30
N ALA A 13 -4.86 21.35 7.84
CA ALA A 13 -3.70 20.73 7.20
C ALA A 13 -3.80 19.20 7.28
N ILE A 14 -3.41 18.52 6.21
CA ILE A 14 -3.24 17.06 6.20
C ILE A 14 -1.75 16.77 6.00
N PHE A 15 -1.19 15.98 6.91
CA PHE A 15 0.20 15.57 6.86
C PHE A 15 0.34 14.13 6.36
N ALA A 16 1.07 13.95 5.28
CA ALA A 16 1.31 12.63 4.71
C ALA A 16 2.42 11.89 5.46
N SER A 17 2.02 10.86 6.20
CA SER A 17 2.90 9.84 6.77
C SER A 17 2.94 8.61 5.85
N SER A 18 2.99 7.41 6.38
CA SER A 18 3.02 6.16 5.63
C SER A 18 2.60 4.97 6.50
N MET A 19 2.12 3.90 5.89
CA MET A 19 1.95 2.62 6.58
C MET A 19 3.27 2.05 7.13
N TYR A 20 4.42 2.45 6.59
CA TYR A 20 5.75 1.98 7.00
C TYR A 20 6.21 2.51 8.37
N VAL A 21 5.38 3.24 9.09
CA VAL A 21 5.57 3.49 10.53
C VAL A 21 5.54 2.21 11.35
N CYS A 22 5.01 1.12 10.76
CA CYS A 22 5.09 -0.25 11.28
C CYS A 22 5.60 -1.20 10.19
N GLU A 23 6.30 -2.26 10.59
CA GLU A 23 6.71 -3.33 9.68
C GLU A 23 5.50 -4.19 9.26
N PRO A 24 5.56 -4.85 8.09
CA PRO A 24 4.51 -5.76 7.65
C PRO A 24 4.24 -6.87 8.67
N GLY A 25 2.95 -7.07 9.00
CA GLY A 25 2.51 -8.07 9.98
C GLY A 25 2.55 -7.61 11.43
N TYR A 26 3.08 -6.43 11.73
CA TYR A 26 2.96 -5.84 13.06
C TYR A 26 1.52 -5.34 13.29
N MET A 27 0.97 -5.67 14.44
CA MET A 27 -0.37 -5.25 14.86
C MET A 27 -0.24 -4.19 15.95
N PRO A 28 -0.27 -2.88 15.61
CA PRO A 28 -0.15 -1.82 16.59
C PRO A 28 -1.36 -1.78 17.54
N LYS A 29 -1.12 -1.50 18.80
CA LYS A 29 -2.17 -1.38 19.83
C LYS A 29 -2.97 -0.10 19.68
N ASP A 30 -2.33 0.94 19.21
CA ASP A 30 -2.91 2.26 18.94
C ASP A 30 -2.10 2.99 17.85
N PHE A 31 -2.48 4.22 17.53
CA PHE A 31 -1.78 5.02 16.51
C PHE A 31 -0.41 5.57 16.94
N ASP A 32 -0.02 5.41 18.21
CA ASP A 32 1.28 5.81 18.74
C ASP A 32 2.23 4.62 18.97
N ASP A 33 1.75 3.42 18.73
CA ASP A 33 2.54 2.19 18.76
C ASP A 33 3.22 1.98 17.41
N TYR A 34 4.50 2.34 17.35
CA TYR A 34 5.33 2.34 16.15
C TYR A 34 6.34 1.19 16.15
N ALA A 35 6.52 0.55 15.00
CA ALA A 35 7.54 -0.49 14.79
C ALA A 35 8.18 -0.35 13.39
N PRO A 36 8.86 0.76 13.07
CA PRO A 36 9.45 0.97 11.76
C PRO A 36 10.66 0.07 11.55
N HIS A 37 10.78 -0.55 10.36
CA HIS A 37 11.88 -1.43 9.98
C HIS A 37 12.80 -0.85 8.88
N THR A 38 12.50 0.38 8.42
CA THR A 38 13.27 1.10 7.39
C THR A 38 13.59 2.50 7.84
N LEU A 39 14.66 3.09 7.29
CA LEU A 39 15.00 4.50 7.54
C LEU A 39 13.86 5.44 7.11
N TYR A 40 13.17 5.10 6.02
CA TYR A 40 11.98 5.84 5.59
C TYR A 40 10.86 5.76 6.65
N GLY A 41 10.58 4.57 7.17
CA GLY A 41 9.60 4.40 8.26
C GLY A 41 9.97 5.21 9.50
N VAL A 42 11.24 5.14 9.92
CA VAL A 42 11.75 5.95 11.05
C VAL A 42 11.54 7.44 10.81
N SER A 43 11.87 7.96 9.61
CA SER A 43 11.65 9.38 9.28
C SER A 43 10.18 9.79 9.35
N LYS A 44 9.26 8.89 8.97
CA LYS A 44 7.82 9.15 9.07
C LYS A 44 7.32 9.14 10.52
N VAL A 45 7.83 8.24 11.35
CA VAL A 45 7.54 8.24 12.80
C VAL A 45 7.99 9.56 13.43
N GLU A 46 9.20 10.01 13.15
CA GLU A 46 9.69 11.30 13.67
C GLU A 46 8.87 12.49 13.16
N THR A 47 8.43 12.44 11.88
CA THR A 47 7.51 13.46 11.34
C THR A 47 6.20 13.51 12.14
N GLU A 48 5.58 12.37 12.43
CA GLU A 48 4.35 12.31 13.22
C GLU A 48 4.56 12.84 14.64
N ARG A 49 5.67 12.48 15.30
CA ARG A 49 6.03 12.95 16.62
C ARG A 49 6.19 14.49 16.66
N ILE A 50 6.87 15.05 15.67
CA ILE A 50 7.05 16.50 15.54
C ILE A 50 5.70 17.21 15.38
N ILE A 51 4.80 16.69 14.54
CA ILE A 51 3.47 17.28 14.33
C ILE A 51 2.65 17.25 15.62
N LYS A 52 2.61 16.09 16.30
CA LYS A 52 1.87 15.91 17.55
C LYS A 52 2.42 16.80 18.67
N ALA A 53 3.75 16.90 18.79
CA ALA A 53 4.41 17.75 19.79
C ALA A 53 4.18 19.25 19.54
N ALA A 54 4.20 19.68 18.28
CA ALA A 54 3.94 21.06 17.90
C ALA A 54 2.51 21.52 18.19
N ASN A 55 1.57 20.56 18.20
CA ASN A 55 0.16 20.75 18.52
C ASN A 55 -0.42 22.06 17.93
N PRO A 56 -0.47 22.20 16.57
CA PRO A 56 -0.89 23.45 15.94
C PRO A 56 -2.32 23.84 16.33
N SER A 57 -2.61 25.14 16.27
CA SER A 57 -3.94 25.69 16.60
C SER A 57 -4.99 25.47 15.51
N TYR A 58 -4.57 25.22 14.26
CA TYR A 58 -5.48 24.86 13.15
C TYR A 58 -5.83 23.38 13.21
N THR A 59 -6.93 22.99 12.59
CA THR A 59 -7.33 21.57 12.43
C THR A 59 -6.27 20.80 11.65
N TRP A 60 -5.84 19.67 12.17
CA TRP A 60 -4.86 18.85 11.48
C TRP A 60 -5.18 17.35 11.58
N SER A 61 -4.79 16.64 10.53
CA SER A 61 -4.86 15.18 10.48
C SER A 61 -3.56 14.60 9.91
N ILE A 62 -3.23 13.39 10.32
CA ILE A 62 -2.13 12.61 9.73
C ILE A 62 -2.77 11.50 8.90
N ILE A 63 -2.31 11.33 7.67
CA ILE A 63 -2.71 10.20 6.83
C ILE A 63 -1.54 9.23 6.67
N ARG A 64 -1.84 7.93 6.73
CA ARG A 64 -0.92 6.83 6.48
C ARG A 64 -1.37 6.07 5.23
N PRO A 65 -1.05 6.55 4.02
CA PRO A 65 -1.37 5.81 2.81
C PRO A 65 -0.76 4.43 2.87
N THR A 66 -1.53 3.43 2.42
CA THR A 66 -1.04 2.08 2.18
C THR A 66 -0.33 2.01 0.82
N SER A 67 -0.14 0.85 0.22
CA SER A 67 0.39 0.76 -1.14
C SER A 67 -0.66 1.26 -2.12
N ILE A 68 -0.45 2.47 -2.64
CA ILE A 68 -1.38 3.08 -3.60
C ILE A 68 -1.04 2.60 -5.01
N TRP A 69 -2.07 2.22 -5.76
CA TRP A 69 -1.97 1.70 -7.11
C TRP A 69 -3.00 2.33 -8.05
N GLY A 70 -2.80 2.18 -9.35
CA GLY A 70 -3.66 2.77 -10.36
C GLY A 70 -2.84 3.50 -11.45
N PRO A 71 -3.47 4.15 -12.42
CA PRO A 71 -2.77 4.95 -13.43
C PRO A 71 -1.76 5.91 -12.81
N TRP A 72 -0.63 6.13 -13.49
CA TRP A 72 0.49 6.98 -13.08
C TRP A 72 1.34 6.46 -11.91
N PHE A 73 1.11 5.23 -11.43
CA PHE A 73 1.99 4.64 -10.45
C PHE A 73 3.34 4.24 -11.07
N GLY A 74 4.40 4.44 -10.29
CA GLY A 74 5.76 4.06 -10.69
C GLY A 74 6.29 2.86 -9.90
N GLU A 75 7.55 2.49 -10.15
CA GLU A 75 8.23 1.48 -9.32
C GLU A 75 8.35 1.94 -7.87
N PRO A 76 8.19 1.02 -6.92
CA PRO A 76 7.99 -0.43 -7.09
C PRO A 76 6.52 -0.88 -7.16
N TYR A 77 5.55 0.05 -7.17
CA TYR A 77 4.13 -0.25 -7.00
C TYR A 77 3.50 -0.90 -8.25
N ASN A 78 3.96 -0.53 -9.45
CA ASN A 78 3.53 -1.13 -10.74
C ASN A 78 4.08 -2.56 -10.94
N ARG A 79 5.09 -2.96 -10.16
CA ARG A 79 5.81 -4.23 -10.35
C ARG A 79 4.93 -5.47 -10.29
N PHE A 80 3.88 -5.45 -9.48
CA PHE A 80 2.96 -6.58 -9.38
C PHE A 80 2.21 -6.82 -10.69
N PHE A 81 1.71 -5.76 -11.32
CA PHE A 81 1.07 -5.84 -12.63
C PHE A 81 2.04 -6.37 -13.68
N HIS A 82 3.24 -5.81 -13.77
CA HIS A 82 4.25 -6.28 -14.73
C HIS A 82 4.66 -7.73 -14.53
N ILE A 83 4.79 -8.22 -13.30
CA ILE A 83 5.10 -9.62 -13.03
C ILE A 83 3.98 -10.54 -13.54
N VAL A 84 2.71 -10.16 -13.40
CA VAL A 84 1.58 -10.93 -13.94
C VAL A 84 1.56 -10.85 -15.46
N LEU A 85 1.63 -9.64 -16.05
CA LEU A 85 1.58 -9.42 -17.49
C LEU A 85 2.73 -10.09 -18.26
N ASN A 86 3.91 -10.16 -17.65
CA ASN A 86 5.08 -10.83 -18.22
C ASN A 86 5.12 -12.35 -17.94
N HIS A 87 4.03 -12.96 -17.49
CA HIS A 87 3.95 -14.40 -17.18
C HIS A 87 4.96 -14.88 -16.11
N MET A 88 5.46 -13.98 -15.28
CA MET A 88 6.44 -14.28 -14.22
C MET A 88 5.81 -14.49 -12.84
N TYR A 89 4.49 -14.37 -12.73
CA TYR A 89 3.76 -14.64 -11.49
C TYR A 89 3.39 -16.12 -11.39
N PHE A 90 3.57 -16.69 -10.20
CA PHE A 90 3.18 -18.04 -9.86
C PHE A 90 2.42 -18.06 -8.54
N HIS A 91 1.38 -18.87 -8.44
CA HIS A 91 0.76 -19.14 -7.16
C HIS A 91 1.69 -19.97 -6.26
N MET A 92 1.71 -19.67 -4.98
CA MET A 92 2.57 -20.36 -3.99
C MET A 92 1.77 -21.44 -3.23
N GLY A 93 1.39 -22.49 -3.93
CA GLY A 93 0.52 -23.54 -3.39
C GLY A 93 -0.89 -23.02 -3.07
N LYS A 94 -1.39 -23.35 -1.88
CA LYS A 94 -2.70 -22.90 -1.37
C LYS A 94 -2.59 -21.67 -0.45
N ARG A 95 -1.42 -21.03 -0.36
CA ARG A 95 -1.22 -19.90 0.52
C ARG A 95 -1.88 -18.66 -0.07
N ALA A 96 -2.77 -18.09 0.71
CA ALA A 96 -3.32 -16.77 0.48
C ALA A 96 -2.58 -15.76 1.36
N CYS A 97 -2.39 -14.56 0.85
CA CYS A 97 -1.84 -13.43 1.59
C CYS A 97 -2.78 -12.25 1.39
N LYS A 98 -3.21 -11.64 2.49
CA LYS A 98 -4.12 -10.50 2.48
C LYS A 98 -3.36 -9.21 2.77
N LYS A 99 -3.61 -8.19 1.96
CA LYS A 99 -2.98 -6.89 2.14
C LYS A 99 -3.99 -5.77 1.92
N THR A 100 -3.81 -4.68 2.65
CA THR A 100 -4.52 -3.44 2.36
C THR A 100 -3.77 -2.69 1.28
N TYR A 101 -4.45 -2.43 0.18
CA TYR A 101 -4.03 -1.55 -0.90
C TYR A 101 -5.03 -0.41 -1.06
N GLY A 102 -4.66 0.64 -1.76
CA GLY A 102 -5.58 1.74 -2.07
C GLY A 102 -5.55 2.07 -3.55
N TYR A 103 -6.69 1.99 -4.23
CA TYR A 103 -6.81 2.54 -5.57
C TYR A 103 -6.71 4.07 -5.52
N VAL A 104 -5.99 4.67 -6.45
CA VAL A 104 -5.64 6.10 -6.39
C VAL A 104 -6.85 7.02 -6.27
N ASP A 105 -7.92 6.81 -7.06
CA ASP A 105 -9.12 7.65 -6.99
C ASP A 105 -9.85 7.48 -5.64
N ASN A 106 -9.85 6.28 -5.07
CA ASN A 106 -10.42 6.01 -3.75
C ASN A 106 -9.61 6.74 -2.67
N THR A 107 -8.28 6.72 -2.77
CA THR A 107 -7.40 7.43 -1.83
C THR A 107 -7.60 8.94 -1.91
N ILE A 108 -7.73 9.49 -3.13
CA ILE A 108 -8.04 10.91 -3.33
C ILE A 108 -9.41 11.25 -2.73
N TYR A 109 -10.42 10.41 -2.96
CA TYR A 109 -11.75 10.59 -2.36
C TYR A 109 -11.68 10.60 -0.83
N GLN A 110 -10.91 9.70 -0.20
CA GLN A 110 -10.70 9.67 1.24
C GLN A 110 -10.03 10.96 1.74
N ILE A 111 -8.99 11.45 1.06
CA ILE A 111 -8.31 12.71 1.41
C ILE A 111 -9.29 13.89 1.31
N MET A 112 -10.06 13.98 0.24
CA MET A 112 -11.05 15.04 0.05
C MET A 112 -12.16 14.95 1.09
N SER A 113 -12.56 13.75 1.50
CA SER A 113 -13.54 13.55 2.58
C SER A 113 -13.01 14.04 3.93
N ILE A 114 -11.73 13.77 4.26
CA ILE A 114 -11.08 14.33 5.47
C ILE A 114 -11.05 15.86 5.40
N LEU A 115 -10.73 16.45 4.24
CA LEU A 115 -10.68 17.90 4.07
C LEU A 115 -12.04 18.57 4.29
N ASN A 116 -13.13 17.90 3.94
CA ASN A 116 -14.48 18.45 4.00
C ASN A 116 -15.29 17.99 5.22
N ALA A 117 -14.79 17.07 6.02
CA ALA A 117 -15.48 16.55 7.20
C ALA A 117 -15.55 17.60 8.32
N ASP A 118 -16.48 17.40 9.27
CA ASP A 118 -16.56 18.19 10.49
C ASP A 118 -15.23 18.10 11.27
N GLU A 119 -14.82 19.22 11.87
CA GLU A 119 -13.55 19.32 12.58
C GLU A 119 -13.40 18.25 13.67
N GLU A 120 -14.44 18.03 14.46
CA GLU A 120 -14.46 17.07 15.57
C GLU A 120 -14.15 15.63 15.12
N LYS A 121 -14.47 15.31 13.85
CA LYS A 121 -14.24 13.98 13.28
C LYS A 121 -12.80 13.76 12.81
N VAL A 122 -12.05 14.85 12.56
CA VAL A 122 -10.74 14.73 11.87
C VAL A 122 -9.60 15.43 12.60
N ASN A 123 -9.90 16.36 13.52
CA ASN A 123 -8.86 17.11 14.21
C ASN A 123 -8.01 16.20 15.11
N ARG A 124 -6.68 16.29 14.96
CA ARG A 124 -5.69 15.51 15.72
C ARG A 124 -5.81 14.00 15.56
N LYS A 125 -6.37 13.54 14.43
CA LYS A 125 -6.56 12.12 14.16
C LYS A 125 -5.59 11.59 13.12
N VAL A 126 -5.36 10.29 13.19
CA VAL A 126 -4.54 9.54 12.25
C VAL A 126 -5.44 8.58 11.48
N PHE A 127 -5.27 8.51 10.16
CA PHE A 127 -6.06 7.64 9.29
C PHE A 127 -5.15 6.81 8.40
N TYR A 128 -5.32 5.49 8.41
CA TYR A 128 -4.84 4.69 7.29
C TYR A 128 -5.75 4.90 6.08
N LEU A 129 -5.16 5.00 4.89
CA LEU A 129 -5.91 5.16 3.65
C LEU A 129 -5.72 3.93 2.77
N GLY A 130 -6.83 3.41 2.26
CA GLY A 130 -6.85 2.22 1.41
C GLY A 130 -8.27 1.77 1.10
N ASP A 131 -8.41 0.74 0.29
CA ASP A 131 -9.70 0.13 -0.02
C ASP A 131 -10.16 -0.74 1.14
N TYR A 132 -11.45 -0.72 1.46
CA TYR A 132 -11.98 -1.33 2.69
C TYR A 132 -11.94 -2.85 2.70
N GLU A 133 -11.97 -3.49 1.54
CA GLU A 133 -11.74 -4.91 1.42
C GLU A 133 -10.25 -5.19 1.23
N SER A 134 -9.66 -5.97 2.15
CA SER A 134 -8.27 -6.40 1.99
C SER A 134 -8.12 -7.28 0.75
N TYR A 135 -7.05 -7.06 -0.01
CA TYR A 135 -6.79 -7.79 -1.24
C TYR A 135 -6.17 -9.15 -0.95
N ASN A 136 -6.85 -10.22 -1.34
CA ASN A 136 -6.22 -11.52 -1.51
C ASN A 136 -5.34 -11.47 -2.77
N ILE A 137 -4.03 -11.54 -2.61
CA ILE A 137 -3.06 -11.37 -3.70
C ILE A 137 -3.23 -12.43 -4.79
N THR A 138 -3.61 -13.66 -4.41
CA THR A 138 -3.88 -14.75 -5.35
C THR A 138 -5.10 -14.44 -6.23
N GLU A 139 -6.17 -13.96 -5.63
CA GLU A 139 -7.39 -13.57 -6.34
C GLU A 139 -7.16 -12.38 -7.25
N TRP A 140 -6.43 -11.37 -6.77
CA TRP A 140 -6.13 -10.19 -7.56
C TRP A 140 -5.23 -10.51 -8.76
N ALA A 141 -4.22 -11.38 -8.58
CA ALA A 141 -3.43 -11.89 -9.70
C ALA A 141 -4.27 -12.61 -10.74
N ASN A 142 -5.24 -13.44 -10.31
CA ASN A 142 -6.17 -14.12 -11.23
C ASN A 142 -7.09 -13.12 -11.94
N GLU A 143 -7.52 -12.06 -11.27
CA GLU A 143 -8.34 -11.00 -11.87
C GLU A 143 -7.56 -10.26 -12.98
N ILE A 144 -6.32 -9.86 -12.73
CA ILE A 144 -5.43 -9.26 -13.74
C ILE A 144 -5.22 -10.23 -14.91
N ALA A 145 -4.87 -11.47 -14.60
CA ALA A 145 -4.60 -12.51 -15.60
C ALA A 145 -5.81 -12.80 -16.50
N LYS A 146 -7.02 -12.74 -15.94
CA LYS A 146 -8.27 -12.95 -16.69
C LYS A 146 -8.53 -11.86 -17.74
N PHE A 147 -8.16 -10.61 -17.46
CA PHE A 147 -8.29 -9.52 -18.44
C PHE A 147 -7.38 -9.71 -19.66
N GLU A 148 -6.28 -10.44 -19.50
CA GLU A 148 -5.23 -10.60 -20.51
C GLU A 148 -5.12 -12.07 -21.00
N ASP A 149 -6.08 -12.94 -20.69
CA ASP A 149 -6.09 -14.38 -21.01
C ASP A 149 -4.80 -15.11 -20.59
N ILE A 150 -4.20 -14.69 -19.48
CA ILE A 150 -2.97 -15.27 -18.94
C ILE A 150 -3.31 -16.44 -18.02
N LYS A 151 -2.61 -17.57 -18.18
CA LYS A 151 -2.71 -18.72 -17.28
C LYS A 151 -1.60 -18.66 -16.23
N ILE A 152 -1.99 -18.57 -14.97
CA ILE A 152 -1.05 -18.59 -13.84
C ILE A 152 -0.83 -20.02 -13.37
N SER A 153 0.43 -20.46 -13.37
CA SER A 153 0.82 -21.78 -12.86
C SER A 153 0.93 -21.78 -11.33
N ASN A 154 0.68 -22.95 -10.73
CA ASN A 154 0.82 -23.14 -9.30
C ASN A 154 2.09 -23.95 -8.99
N ILE A 155 2.98 -23.36 -8.19
CA ILE A 155 4.24 -23.99 -7.75
C ILE A 155 4.12 -24.31 -6.25
N PRO A 156 4.49 -25.51 -5.80
CA PRO A 156 4.49 -25.84 -4.37
C PRO A 156 5.29 -24.84 -3.54
N TYR A 157 4.75 -24.45 -2.41
CA TYR A 157 5.41 -23.47 -1.51
C TYR A 157 6.84 -23.91 -1.08
N SER A 158 7.07 -25.23 -0.97
CA SER A 158 8.40 -25.79 -0.66
C SER A 158 9.48 -25.38 -1.66
N CYS A 159 9.13 -25.25 -2.95
CA CYS A 159 10.07 -24.78 -3.98
C CYS A 159 10.51 -23.33 -3.71
N PHE A 160 9.59 -22.46 -3.31
CA PHE A 160 9.92 -21.09 -2.93
C PHE A 160 10.79 -21.01 -1.67
N LYS A 161 10.56 -21.90 -0.69
CA LYS A 161 11.43 -22.00 0.49
C LYS A 161 12.85 -22.37 0.12
N ILE A 162 13.03 -23.38 -0.74
CA ILE A 162 14.35 -23.80 -1.23
C ILE A 162 15.02 -22.66 -1.99
N ALA A 163 14.29 -22.01 -2.91
CA ALA A 163 14.79 -20.86 -3.66
C ALA A 163 15.17 -19.68 -2.72
N GLY A 164 14.37 -19.41 -1.68
CA GLY A 164 14.67 -18.40 -0.68
C GLY A 164 15.95 -18.69 0.10
N TRP A 165 16.11 -19.92 0.58
CA TRP A 165 17.31 -20.37 1.27
C TRP A 165 18.56 -20.29 0.37
N PHE A 166 18.43 -20.71 -0.88
CA PHE A 166 19.50 -20.59 -1.87
C PHE A 166 19.87 -19.12 -2.15
N GLY A 167 18.89 -18.24 -2.25
CA GLY A 167 19.12 -16.81 -2.40
C GLY A 167 19.84 -16.17 -1.22
N ASP A 168 19.50 -16.58 0.01
CA ASP A 168 20.21 -16.13 1.22
C ASP A 168 21.66 -16.62 1.24
N PHE A 169 21.92 -17.84 0.75
CA PHE A 169 23.27 -18.38 0.60
C PHE A 169 24.07 -17.56 -0.43
N LEU A 170 23.52 -17.30 -1.62
CA LEU A 170 24.19 -16.50 -2.66
C LEU A 170 24.47 -15.07 -2.20
N LYS A 171 23.57 -14.48 -1.41
CA LYS A 171 23.73 -13.13 -0.85
C LYS A 171 25.01 -13.02 0.00
N LYS A 172 25.45 -14.07 0.70
CA LYS A 172 26.70 -14.08 1.47
C LYS A 172 27.95 -13.90 0.59
N PHE A 173 27.83 -14.22 -0.69
CA PHE A 173 28.90 -14.04 -1.69
C PHE A 173 28.70 -12.77 -2.54
N GLY A 174 27.79 -11.88 -2.14
CA GLY A 174 27.51 -10.65 -2.89
C GLY A 174 26.69 -10.85 -4.17
N ILE A 175 26.16 -12.07 -4.41
CA ILE A 175 25.39 -12.39 -5.60
C ILE A 175 23.90 -12.07 -5.34
N SER A 176 23.31 -11.21 -6.19
CA SER A 176 21.90 -10.89 -6.13
C SER A 176 21.06 -12.03 -6.73
N PHE A 177 20.10 -12.55 -5.96
CA PHE A 177 19.14 -13.55 -6.42
C PHE A 177 17.71 -13.06 -6.20
N PRO A 178 16.79 -13.29 -7.16
CA PRO A 178 15.43 -12.73 -7.11
C PRO A 178 14.60 -13.14 -5.90
N MET A 179 14.85 -14.33 -5.32
CA MET A 179 14.13 -14.86 -4.16
C MET A 179 15.06 -15.02 -2.97
N THR A 180 14.69 -14.42 -1.83
CA THR A 180 15.33 -14.61 -0.52
C THR A 180 14.27 -15.00 0.50
N SER A 181 14.68 -15.59 1.64
CA SER A 181 13.73 -15.93 2.71
C SER A 181 13.00 -14.70 3.24
N PHE A 182 13.68 -13.56 3.33
CA PHE A 182 13.07 -12.29 3.69
C PHE A 182 11.99 -11.86 2.69
N ARG A 183 12.28 -11.96 1.39
CA ARG A 183 11.32 -11.61 0.34
C ARG A 183 10.12 -12.56 0.35
N LEU A 184 10.37 -13.86 0.51
CA LEU A 184 9.31 -14.87 0.61
C LEU A 184 8.41 -14.60 1.82
N HIS A 185 9.01 -14.28 2.98
CA HIS A 185 8.27 -13.89 4.18
C HIS A 185 7.35 -12.70 3.90
N ASN A 186 7.87 -11.61 3.34
CA ASN A 186 7.08 -10.42 3.00
C ASN A 186 5.97 -10.70 1.98
N MET A 187 6.19 -11.63 1.04
CA MET A 187 5.18 -12.01 0.04
C MET A 187 4.06 -12.87 0.63
N THR A 188 4.28 -13.51 1.78
CA THR A 188 3.34 -14.45 2.39
C THR A 188 2.81 -13.99 3.76
N THR A 189 3.22 -12.83 4.23
CA THR A 189 2.74 -12.23 5.49
C THR A 189 1.60 -11.28 5.20
N ASP A 190 0.51 -11.46 5.92
CA ASP A 190 -0.62 -10.54 5.87
C ASP A 190 -0.19 -9.14 6.35
N ASN A 191 -0.71 -8.12 5.68
CA ASN A 191 -0.49 -6.73 6.05
C ASN A 191 -1.79 -5.96 5.88
N VAL A 192 -2.68 -6.12 6.85
CA VAL A 192 -4.03 -5.53 6.86
C VAL A 192 -4.08 -4.44 7.91
N HIS A 193 -4.58 -3.29 7.52
CA HIS A 193 -4.70 -2.11 8.37
C HIS A 193 -6.17 -1.86 8.73
N ASP A 194 -6.39 -1.27 9.91
CA ASP A 194 -7.71 -0.82 10.33
C ASP A 194 -8.11 0.44 9.56
N LEU A 195 -9.17 0.32 8.77
CA LEU A 195 -9.74 1.39 7.95
C LEU A 195 -11.12 1.85 8.45
N GLU A 196 -11.63 1.34 9.57
CA GLU A 196 -12.93 1.76 10.10
C GLU A 196 -12.97 3.28 10.38
N PRO A 197 -11.93 3.93 10.95
CA PRO A 197 -11.96 5.37 11.15
C PRO A 197 -12.13 6.20 9.88
N ILE A 198 -11.50 5.80 8.77
CA ILE A 198 -11.68 6.51 7.49
C ILE A 198 -12.99 6.14 6.81
N LYS A 199 -13.48 4.93 7.00
CA LYS A 199 -14.75 4.47 6.44
C LYS A 199 -15.95 5.21 7.03
N GLU A 200 -15.89 5.61 8.30
CA GLU A 200 -16.89 6.47 8.93
C GLU A 200 -17.01 7.85 8.23
N ILE A 201 -15.89 8.35 7.68
CA ILE A 201 -15.83 9.66 7.02
C ILE A 201 -16.11 9.55 5.52
N ALA A 202 -15.66 8.48 4.89
CA ALA A 202 -15.73 8.22 3.46
C ALA A 202 -16.36 6.85 3.15
N PRO A 203 -17.65 6.60 3.52
CA PRO A 203 -18.22 5.24 3.56
C PRO A 203 -18.29 4.55 2.19
N ASN A 204 -18.41 5.29 1.11
CA ASN A 204 -18.67 4.75 -0.23
C ASN A 204 -17.51 5.10 -1.17
N LEU A 205 -16.60 4.16 -1.35
CA LEU A 205 -15.50 4.33 -2.30
C LEU A 205 -16.03 4.38 -3.74
N PRO A 206 -15.57 5.33 -4.58
CA PRO A 206 -16.11 5.55 -5.92
C PRO A 206 -15.75 4.45 -6.93
N VAL A 207 -14.68 3.68 -6.68
CA VAL A 207 -14.15 2.73 -7.65
C VAL A 207 -13.96 1.36 -7.01
N SER A 208 -14.59 0.32 -7.59
CA SER A 208 -14.33 -1.06 -7.17
C SER A 208 -12.96 -1.54 -7.66
N ARG A 209 -12.39 -2.55 -6.96
CA ARG A 209 -11.12 -3.17 -7.37
C ARG A 209 -11.14 -3.61 -8.83
N LEU A 210 -12.19 -4.26 -9.29
CA LEU A 210 -12.33 -4.76 -10.66
C LEU A 210 -12.25 -3.61 -11.69
N VAL A 211 -12.96 -2.51 -11.44
CA VAL A 211 -12.93 -1.33 -12.31
C VAL A 211 -11.56 -0.67 -12.28
N GLY A 212 -10.96 -0.53 -11.11
CA GLY A 212 -9.60 0.01 -10.95
C GLY A 212 -8.56 -0.85 -11.68
N THR A 213 -8.64 -2.19 -11.55
CA THR A 213 -7.75 -3.12 -12.25
C THR A 213 -7.83 -2.92 -13.75
N LYS A 214 -9.05 -2.86 -14.31
CA LYS A 214 -9.22 -2.64 -15.76
C LYS A 214 -8.63 -1.29 -16.19
N ARG A 215 -8.96 -0.19 -15.52
CA ARG A 215 -8.43 1.14 -15.85
C ARG A 215 -6.91 1.18 -15.79
N THR A 216 -6.31 0.47 -14.84
CA THR A 216 -4.86 0.40 -14.70
C THR A 216 -4.23 -0.38 -15.84
N LEU A 217 -4.83 -1.49 -16.25
CA LEU A 217 -4.37 -2.28 -17.41
C LEU A 217 -4.49 -1.47 -18.71
N ASP A 218 -5.61 -0.80 -18.92
CA ASP A 218 -5.81 0.07 -20.09
C ASP A 218 -4.72 1.15 -20.14
N TRP A 219 -4.43 1.80 -19.01
CA TRP A 219 -3.38 2.82 -18.92
C TRP A 219 -1.97 2.25 -19.19
N ILE A 220 -1.63 1.06 -18.65
CA ILE A 220 -0.34 0.40 -18.94
C ILE A 220 -0.20 0.13 -20.44
N LYS A 221 -1.25 -0.37 -21.09
CA LYS A 221 -1.23 -0.63 -22.54
C LYS A 221 -1.00 0.64 -23.35
N GLU A 222 -1.71 1.71 -23.00
CA GLU A 222 -1.58 2.99 -23.70
C GLU A 222 -0.19 3.62 -23.53
N THR A 223 0.40 3.52 -22.35
CA THR A 223 1.67 4.20 -22.03
C THR A 223 2.90 3.40 -22.37
N GLU A 224 2.84 2.08 -22.32
CA GLU A 224 3.98 1.20 -22.52
C GLU A 224 3.95 0.45 -23.87
N GLY A 225 2.90 0.68 -24.68
CA GLY A 225 2.77 0.07 -26.00
C GLY A 225 2.63 -1.45 -25.98
N LEU A 226 2.09 -2.00 -24.88
CA LEU A 226 1.79 -3.41 -24.75
C LEU A 226 0.51 -3.72 -25.59
N GLU A 227 0.70 -4.11 -26.85
CA GLU A 227 -0.42 -4.58 -27.69
C GLU A 227 -1.05 -5.83 -27.07
N SER A 228 -2.38 -5.83 -26.99
CA SER A 228 -3.15 -7.05 -26.67
C SER A 228 -2.86 -8.09 -27.75
N LYS A 229 -2.23 -9.18 -27.37
CA LYS A 229 -2.05 -10.35 -28.23
C LYS A 229 -3.36 -11.09 -28.47
#